data_8b7b9364f26f6483a2582df292469eca
#
_entry.id   8b7b9364f26f6483a2582df292469eca
#
_cell.length_a   1.000
_cell.length_b   1.000
_cell.length_c   1.000
_cell.angle_alpha   90.00
_cell.angle_beta   90.00
_cell.angle_gamma   90.00
#
_symmetry.space_group_name_H-M   'P 1'
#
loop_
_entity.id
_entity.type
_entity.pdbx_description
1 polymer ?
#
loop_
_entity_poly.entity_id
_entity_poly.type
_entity_poly.pdbx_seq_one_letter_code
_entity_poly.pdbx_strand_id
1 'polypeptide(L)'
;MRLFGNYLKVLVDSILYRDIVTRYQIRDDLALKETAYYAASNIGKKVSFTKLSQLLGLSNAITVKHYFSHLESVYLMFLIRRYDPSLKKQLANTKVMYGIDSALCRLIGFRPTDDEGRFLENIVFLELKRRQHEIFFHKGKKGCDFLLRNGTVITHAIQVSKQMSNPETRQRELAGLADALAHYPDAEGFILTEDEQATVNLNLSDERRVEIRIIPIWKWLLSR
;
A
#
# COMPACT_ATOMS: atom_id res chain seq x y z
N MET A 1 15.83 -17.58 16.59
CA MET A 1 15.24 -16.26 16.27
C MET A 1 16.25 -15.11 16.16
N ARG A 2 17.18 -14.90 17.12
CA ARG A 2 18.16 -13.79 17.04
C ARG A 2 19.09 -13.81 15.80
N LEU A 3 19.56 -15.00 15.36
CA LEU A 3 20.45 -15.13 14.18
C LEU A 3 19.76 -14.70 12.87
N PHE A 4 18.51 -15.07 12.66
CA PHE A 4 17.76 -14.70 11.47
C PHE A 4 17.48 -13.19 11.41
N GLY A 5 17.13 -12.58 12.57
CA GLY A 5 16.94 -11.13 12.65
C GLY A 5 18.20 -10.32 12.33
N ASN A 6 19.37 -10.79 12.78
CA ASN A 6 20.64 -10.16 12.44
C ASN A 6 20.99 -10.29 10.95
N TYR A 7 20.73 -11.45 10.33
CA TYR A 7 20.93 -11.65 8.90
C TYR A 7 20.10 -10.69 8.06
N LEU A 8 18.81 -10.55 8.35
CA LEU A 8 17.92 -9.64 7.62
C LEU A 8 18.31 -8.16 7.79
N LYS A 9 18.79 -7.77 8.97
CA LYS A 9 19.32 -6.40 9.17
C LYS A 9 20.56 -6.14 8.31
N VAL A 10 21.51 -7.09 8.32
CA VAL A 10 22.70 -7.01 7.47
C VAL A 10 22.33 -6.97 5.99
N LEU A 11 21.33 -7.75 5.58
CA LEU A 11 20.82 -7.74 4.21
C LEU A 11 20.27 -6.35 3.82
N VAL A 12 19.43 -5.74 4.67
CA VAL A 12 18.89 -4.40 4.41
C VAL A 12 20.02 -3.35 4.36
N ASP A 13 20.94 -3.38 5.31
CA ASP A 13 22.08 -2.47 5.31
C ASP A 13 22.94 -2.67 4.03
N SER A 14 23.16 -3.91 3.60
CA SER A 14 23.88 -4.19 2.36
C SER A 14 23.16 -3.61 1.13
N ILE A 15 21.83 -3.76 1.04
CA ILE A 15 21.03 -3.17 -0.04
C ILE A 15 21.13 -1.65 -0.02
N LEU A 16 20.97 -1.02 1.15
CA LEU A 16 21.03 0.44 1.27
C LEU A 16 22.40 0.98 0.89
N TYR A 17 23.48 0.41 1.45
CA TYR A 17 24.82 0.95 1.23
C TYR A 17 25.42 0.57 -0.12
N ARG A 18 25.38 -0.71 -0.52
CA ARG A 18 25.98 -1.18 -1.77
C ARG A 18 25.15 -0.76 -2.98
N ASP A 19 23.83 -0.99 -2.93
CA ASP A 19 23.01 -0.90 -4.13
C ASP A 19 22.37 0.50 -4.30
N ILE A 20 22.35 1.33 -3.22
CA ILE A 20 21.84 2.70 -3.31
C ILE A 20 22.97 3.72 -3.04
N VAL A 21 23.52 3.76 -1.82
CA VAL A 21 24.49 4.81 -1.43
C VAL A 21 25.67 4.87 -2.40
N THR A 22 26.32 3.73 -2.62
CA THR A 22 27.48 3.64 -3.52
C THR A 22 27.09 3.92 -4.97
N ARG A 23 25.98 3.33 -5.45
CA ARG A 23 25.56 3.43 -6.84
C ARG A 23 25.14 4.84 -7.23
N TYR A 24 24.42 5.55 -6.35
CA TYR A 24 23.87 6.88 -6.60
C TYR A 24 24.68 8.00 -5.93
N GLN A 25 25.82 7.66 -5.29
CA GLN A 25 26.69 8.61 -4.59
C GLN A 25 25.93 9.48 -3.58
N ILE A 26 25.07 8.83 -2.78
CA ILE A 26 24.27 9.51 -1.77
C ILE A 26 25.19 10.09 -0.69
N ARG A 27 25.11 11.40 -0.46
CA ARG A 27 25.93 12.09 0.54
C ARG A 27 25.38 11.91 1.97
N ASP A 28 24.07 11.92 2.10
CA ASP A 28 23.37 11.76 3.37
C ASP A 28 22.74 10.36 3.45
N ASP A 29 23.59 9.39 3.78
CA ASP A 29 23.21 7.98 3.92
C ASP A 29 22.34 7.76 5.15
N LEU A 30 22.50 8.57 6.21
CA LEU A 30 21.67 8.53 7.40
C LEU A 30 20.20 8.86 7.08
N ALA A 31 19.95 9.97 6.38
CA ALA A 31 18.61 10.36 5.99
C ALA A 31 17.95 9.36 5.02
N LEU A 32 18.73 8.71 4.14
CA LEU A 32 18.23 7.60 3.33
C LEU A 32 17.80 6.40 4.21
N LYS A 33 18.63 6.00 5.17
CA LYS A 33 18.33 4.91 6.11
C LYS A 33 17.09 5.21 6.95
N GLU A 34 17.00 6.41 7.48
CA GLU A 34 15.84 6.88 8.24
C GLU A 34 14.57 6.90 7.37
N THR A 35 14.68 7.29 6.09
CA THR A 35 13.57 7.21 5.13
C THR A 35 13.10 5.76 4.94
N ALA A 36 14.02 4.79 4.81
CA ALA A 36 13.68 3.38 4.68
C ALA A 36 12.99 2.84 5.95
N TYR A 37 13.50 3.19 7.13
CA TYR A 37 12.93 2.79 8.42
C TYR A 37 11.56 3.42 8.68
N TYR A 38 11.41 4.72 8.32
CA TYR A 38 10.12 5.39 8.36
C TYR A 38 9.10 4.69 7.47
N ALA A 39 9.48 4.36 6.24
CA ALA A 39 8.60 3.68 5.29
C ALA A 39 8.20 2.29 5.79
N ALA A 40 9.13 1.48 6.29
CA ALA A 40 8.85 0.17 6.88
C ALA A 40 7.94 0.25 8.12
N SER A 41 8.10 1.31 8.93
CA SER A 41 7.24 1.56 10.10
C SER A 41 5.83 2.02 9.74
N ASN A 42 5.62 2.47 8.51
CA ASN A 42 4.38 3.10 8.06
C ASN A 42 3.79 2.47 6.78
N ILE A 43 4.00 1.17 6.55
CA ILE A 43 3.35 0.46 5.44
C ILE A 43 1.83 0.59 5.53
N GLY A 44 1.13 0.68 4.40
CA GLY A 44 -0.30 0.95 4.32
C GLY A 44 -0.69 2.40 4.72
N LYS A 45 0.28 3.28 5.05
CA LYS A 45 0.00 4.69 5.36
C LYS A 45 0.42 5.62 4.23
N LYS A 46 -0.26 6.77 4.18
CA LYS A 46 0.07 7.85 3.25
C LYS A 46 1.34 8.57 3.69
N VAL A 47 2.21 8.88 2.73
CA VAL A 47 3.39 9.72 2.93
C VAL A 47 3.20 11.09 2.29
N SER A 48 3.62 12.12 3.02
CA SER A 48 3.85 13.46 2.49
C SER A 48 5.36 13.70 2.47
N PHE A 49 5.93 13.88 1.29
CA PHE A 49 7.38 14.12 1.16
C PHE A 49 7.82 15.41 1.85
N THR A 50 6.98 16.45 1.85
CA THR A 50 7.25 17.71 2.56
C THR A 50 7.31 17.49 4.07
N LYS A 51 6.33 16.78 4.66
CA LYS A 51 6.36 16.49 6.11
C LYS A 51 7.54 15.60 6.49
N LEU A 52 7.85 14.62 5.65
CA LEU A 52 8.98 13.72 5.91
C LEU A 52 10.33 14.45 5.77
N SER A 53 10.50 15.34 4.79
CA SER A 53 11.72 16.15 4.68
C SER A 53 11.94 17.03 5.91
N GLN A 54 10.89 17.64 6.44
CA GLN A 54 10.97 18.42 7.69
C GLN A 54 11.35 17.54 8.89
N LEU A 55 10.76 16.34 9.01
CA LEU A 55 11.07 15.39 10.08
C LEU A 55 12.54 14.95 10.05
N LEU A 56 13.10 14.77 8.86
CA LEU A 56 14.49 14.34 8.63
C LEU A 56 15.50 15.50 8.58
N GLY A 57 15.08 16.74 8.81
CA GLY A 57 15.95 17.92 8.72
C GLY A 57 16.47 18.20 7.31
N LEU A 58 15.80 17.70 6.27
CA LEU A 58 16.20 17.90 4.88
C LEU A 58 15.67 19.20 4.32
N SER A 59 16.47 19.88 3.50
CA SER A 59 16.15 21.20 2.95
C SER A 59 14.95 21.20 1.99
N ASN A 60 14.64 20.06 1.35
CA ASN A 60 13.52 19.99 0.41
C ASN A 60 12.93 18.58 0.26
N ALA A 61 11.68 18.53 -0.20
CA ALA A 61 10.92 17.29 -0.42
C ALA A 61 11.40 16.49 -1.65
N ILE A 62 12.20 17.10 -2.54
CA ILE A 62 12.71 16.43 -3.75
C ILE A 62 13.71 15.35 -3.35
N THR A 63 14.53 15.62 -2.33
CA THR A 63 15.48 14.62 -1.79
C THR A 63 14.74 13.38 -1.29
N VAL A 64 13.67 13.55 -0.52
CA VAL A 64 12.82 12.43 -0.06
C VAL A 64 12.22 11.66 -1.24
N LYS A 65 11.74 12.38 -2.27
CA LYS A 65 11.23 11.75 -3.49
C LYS A 65 12.29 10.90 -4.18
N HIS A 66 13.54 11.38 -4.25
CA HIS A 66 14.66 10.62 -4.82
C HIS A 66 14.97 9.40 -3.96
N TYR A 67 14.99 9.52 -2.64
CA TYR A 67 15.21 8.37 -1.76
C TYR A 67 14.16 7.27 -1.98
N PHE A 68 12.87 7.63 -2.05
CA PHE A 68 11.85 6.65 -2.41
C PHE A 68 12.05 6.05 -3.79
N SER A 69 12.45 6.84 -4.79
CA SER A 69 12.76 6.32 -6.13
C SER A 69 13.92 5.30 -6.10
N HIS A 70 14.94 5.55 -5.28
CA HIS A 70 16.04 4.60 -5.11
C HIS A 70 15.59 3.33 -4.35
N LEU A 71 14.78 3.47 -3.30
CA LEU A 71 14.21 2.32 -2.59
C LEU A 71 13.30 1.47 -3.49
N GLU A 72 12.55 2.10 -4.41
CA GLU A 72 11.76 1.40 -5.44
C GLU A 72 12.66 0.69 -6.46
N SER A 73 13.79 1.30 -6.87
CA SER A 73 14.70 0.72 -7.86
C SER A 73 15.38 -0.57 -7.38
N VAL A 74 15.54 -0.75 -6.08
CA VAL A 74 16.04 -1.97 -5.45
C VAL A 74 14.95 -2.85 -4.87
N TYR A 75 13.69 -2.58 -5.21
CA TYR A 75 12.49 -3.31 -4.77
C TYR A 75 12.28 -3.35 -3.25
N LEU A 76 12.94 -2.52 -2.47
CA LEU A 76 12.82 -2.56 -1.00
C LEU A 76 11.48 -1.98 -0.52
N MET A 77 11.07 -0.86 -1.11
CA MET A 77 9.82 -0.17 -0.81
C MET A 77 9.13 0.26 -2.10
N PHE A 78 7.81 0.41 -2.04
CA PHE A 78 6.97 0.81 -3.17
C PHE A 78 6.01 1.93 -2.78
N LEU A 79 5.64 2.74 -3.76
CA LEU A 79 4.64 3.79 -3.62
C LEU A 79 3.49 3.58 -4.61
N ILE A 80 2.26 3.49 -4.12
CA ILE A 80 1.10 3.58 -5.00
C ILE A 80 0.51 4.99 -4.98
N ARG A 81 -0.02 5.41 -6.13
CA ARG A 81 -0.61 6.73 -6.34
C ARG A 81 -2.11 6.68 -6.09
N ARG A 82 -2.67 7.82 -5.68
CA ARG A 82 -4.11 8.02 -5.78
C ARG A 82 -4.48 8.03 -7.27
N TYR A 83 -5.53 7.30 -7.62
CA TYR A 83 -6.08 7.39 -8.97
C TYR A 83 -6.72 8.77 -9.20
N ASP A 84 -6.40 9.37 -10.33
CA ASP A 84 -7.03 10.58 -10.86
C ASP A 84 -6.85 10.53 -12.40
N PRO A 85 -7.85 10.91 -13.21
CA PRO A 85 -7.67 11.00 -14.67
C PRO A 85 -6.53 11.95 -15.07
N SER A 86 -6.23 12.97 -14.25
CA SER A 86 -5.15 13.90 -14.46
C SER A 86 -3.82 13.37 -13.91
N LEU A 87 -2.84 13.11 -14.76
CA LEU A 87 -1.48 12.74 -14.36
C LEU A 87 -0.84 13.78 -13.42
N LYS A 88 -1.08 15.08 -13.66
CA LYS A 88 -0.59 16.17 -12.81
C LYS A 88 -1.08 15.98 -11.37
N LYS A 89 -2.36 15.66 -11.18
CA LYS A 89 -2.94 15.42 -9.86
C LYS A 89 -2.41 14.13 -9.24
N GLN A 90 -2.24 13.04 -10.02
CA GLN A 90 -1.62 11.80 -9.52
C GLN A 90 -0.22 12.04 -8.96
N LEU A 91 0.59 12.87 -9.66
CA LEU A 91 1.95 13.20 -9.23
C LEU A 91 1.98 14.06 -7.97
N ALA A 92 1.06 15.03 -7.87
CA ALA A 92 0.98 15.96 -6.74
C ALA A 92 0.39 15.36 -5.47
N ASN A 93 -0.48 14.36 -5.59
CA ASN A 93 -1.15 13.72 -4.46
C ASN A 93 -0.19 12.92 -3.58
N THR A 94 -0.58 12.75 -2.30
CA THR A 94 0.08 11.80 -1.38
C THR A 94 0.06 10.39 -1.96
N LYS A 95 1.03 9.58 -1.55
CA LYS A 95 1.18 8.18 -1.95
C LYS A 95 1.06 7.27 -0.74
N VAL A 96 0.69 6.00 -0.95
CA VAL A 96 0.68 4.97 0.10
C VAL A 96 1.92 4.12 -0.06
N MET A 97 2.55 3.77 1.07
CA MET A 97 3.81 3.00 1.12
C MET A 97 3.54 1.52 1.34
N TYR A 98 4.28 0.68 0.62
CA TYR A 98 4.31 -0.77 0.80
C TYR A 98 5.74 -1.28 0.78
N GLY A 99 5.99 -2.43 1.43
CA GLY A 99 7.32 -3.04 1.47
C GLY A 99 7.35 -4.35 0.68
N ILE A 100 8.54 -4.75 0.24
CA ILE A 100 8.77 -6.02 -0.48
C ILE A 100 8.41 -7.26 0.35
N ASP A 101 8.52 -7.14 1.66
CA ASP A 101 8.28 -8.25 2.59
C ASP A 101 7.78 -7.74 3.93
N SER A 102 6.69 -8.31 4.42
CA SER A 102 6.06 -7.88 5.67
C SER A 102 6.93 -8.20 6.89
N ALA A 103 7.67 -9.33 6.89
CA ALA A 103 8.57 -9.70 7.98
C ALA A 103 9.78 -8.78 8.02
N LEU A 104 10.34 -8.43 6.86
CA LEU A 104 11.41 -7.45 6.76
C LEU A 104 10.98 -6.08 7.29
N CYS A 105 9.80 -5.60 6.89
CA CYS A 105 9.24 -4.34 7.39
C CYS A 105 9.00 -4.37 8.91
N ARG A 106 8.56 -5.52 9.45
CA ARG A 106 8.39 -5.71 10.91
C ARG A 106 9.73 -5.66 11.64
N LEU A 107 10.80 -6.17 11.03
CA LEU A 107 12.12 -6.22 11.64
C LEU A 107 12.82 -4.86 11.71
N ILE A 108 12.78 -4.07 10.62
CA ILE A 108 13.48 -2.78 10.53
C ILE A 108 12.59 -1.61 10.96
N GLY A 109 11.27 -1.76 10.87
CA GLY A 109 10.32 -0.74 11.30
C GLY A 109 10.15 -0.72 12.82
N PHE A 110 9.91 0.47 13.36
CA PHE A 110 9.47 0.63 14.75
C PHE A 110 7.95 0.70 14.79
N ARG A 111 7.32 -0.31 15.41
CA ARG A 111 5.86 -0.36 15.58
C ARG A 111 5.52 -0.74 17.02
N PRO A 112 4.84 0.14 17.77
CA PRO A 112 4.41 -0.15 19.12
C PRO A 112 3.24 -1.15 19.19
N THR A 113 2.51 -1.35 18.09
CA THR A 113 1.37 -2.28 18.00
C THR A 113 1.47 -3.15 16.74
N ASP A 114 1.05 -4.40 16.86
CA ASP A 114 0.87 -5.32 15.72
C ASP A 114 -0.37 -4.89 14.92
N ASP A 115 -0.16 -4.09 13.88
CA ASP A 115 -1.20 -3.71 12.93
C ASP A 115 -1.29 -4.78 11.84
N GLU A 116 -1.87 -5.94 12.22
CA GLU A 116 -1.97 -7.10 11.34
C GLU A 116 -2.78 -6.81 10.07
N GLY A 117 -3.77 -5.92 10.14
CA GLY A 117 -4.54 -5.51 8.97
C GLY A 117 -3.66 -4.92 7.88
N ARG A 118 -2.67 -4.10 8.23
CA ARG A 118 -1.73 -3.53 7.25
C ARG A 118 -0.72 -4.53 6.72
N PHE A 119 -0.39 -5.56 7.48
CA PHE A 119 0.42 -6.65 6.97
C PHE A 119 -0.35 -7.48 5.94
N LEU A 120 -1.63 -7.74 6.19
CA LEU A 120 -2.50 -8.38 5.20
C LEU A 120 -2.65 -7.53 3.94
N GLU A 121 -2.86 -6.22 4.09
CA GLU A 121 -2.90 -5.26 2.98
C GLU A 121 -1.59 -5.29 2.17
N ASN A 122 -0.44 -5.34 2.84
CA ASN A 122 0.87 -5.47 2.17
C ASN A 122 1.02 -6.80 1.41
N ILE A 123 0.52 -7.91 1.95
CA ILE A 123 0.51 -9.21 1.26
C ILE A 123 -0.34 -9.13 -0.02
N VAL A 124 -1.52 -8.53 0.05
CA VAL A 124 -2.39 -8.31 -1.11
C VAL A 124 -1.69 -7.43 -2.15
N PHE A 125 -1.07 -6.33 -1.72
CA PHE A 125 -0.28 -5.46 -2.60
C PHE A 125 0.80 -6.24 -3.35
N LEU A 126 1.58 -7.07 -2.65
CA LEU A 126 2.66 -7.86 -3.26
C LEU A 126 2.14 -8.85 -4.28
N GLU A 127 1.02 -9.50 -4.00
CA GLU A 127 0.39 -10.41 -4.94
C GLU A 127 -0.14 -9.66 -6.18
N LEU A 128 -0.76 -8.50 -6.02
CA LEU A 128 -1.19 -7.66 -7.14
C LEU A 128 0.00 -7.24 -8.01
N LYS A 129 1.15 -6.90 -7.39
CA LYS A 129 2.40 -6.62 -8.10
C LYS A 129 2.93 -7.84 -8.84
N ARG A 130 2.91 -9.02 -8.21
CA ARG A 130 3.33 -10.29 -8.83
C ARG A 130 2.48 -10.63 -10.05
N ARG A 131 1.17 -10.34 -10.00
CA ARG A 131 0.23 -10.48 -11.13
C ARG A 131 0.35 -9.35 -12.17
N GLN A 132 1.31 -8.41 -11.99
CA GLN A 132 1.59 -7.30 -12.91
C GLN A 132 0.44 -6.32 -13.10
N HIS A 133 -0.44 -6.18 -12.12
CA HIS A 133 -1.50 -5.18 -12.16
C HIS A 133 -0.95 -3.76 -12.05
N GLU A 134 -1.61 -2.81 -12.70
CA GLU A 134 -1.41 -1.40 -12.48
C GLU A 134 -2.28 -0.94 -11.30
N ILE A 135 -1.64 -0.61 -10.20
CA ILE A 135 -2.27 -0.45 -8.88
C ILE A 135 -2.34 1.01 -8.48
N PHE A 136 -3.52 1.45 -8.06
CA PHE A 136 -3.78 2.75 -7.46
C PHE A 136 -4.58 2.57 -6.16
N PHE A 137 -4.82 3.66 -5.42
CA PHE A 137 -5.80 3.71 -4.35
C PHE A 137 -6.87 4.77 -4.62
N HIS A 138 -8.05 4.60 -4.03
CA HIS A 138 -9.12 5.59 -4.11
C HIS A 138 -9.17 6.48 -2.87
N LYS A 139 -9.48 7.75 -3.08
CA LYS A 139 -9.81 8.69 -2.01
C LYS A 139 -10.88 9.66 -2.49
N GLY A 140 -12.12 9.29 -2.22
CA GLY A 140 -13.32 10.13 -2.34
C GLY A 140 -13.78 10.64 -0.97
N LYS A 141 -15.05 10.56 -0.68
CA LYS A 141 -15.64 10.78 0.66
C LYS A 141 -15.13 9.70 1.64
N LYS A 142 -14.96 8.51 1.15
CA LYS A 142 -14.34 7.36 1.82
C LYS A 142 -13.09 6.94 1.06
N GLY A 143 -12.40 5.91 1.50
CA GLY A 143 -11.20 5.40 0.85
C GLY A 143 -11.38 3.95 0.44
N CYS A 144 -10.72 3.53 -0.65
CA CYS A 144 -10.57 2.14 -1.01
C CYS A 144 -9.09 1.83 -1.22
N ASP A 145 -8.62 0.69 -0.72
CA ASP A 145 -7.20 0.37 -0.62
C ASP A 145 -6.57 0.19 -1.98
N PHE A 146 -7.21 -0.57 -2.89
CA PHE A 146 -6.68 -0.82 -4.21
C PHE A 146 -7.71 -0.62 -5.30
N LEU A 147 -7.28 0.05 -6.37
CA LEU A 147 -7.94 0.09 -7.66
C LEU A 147 -7.00 -0.53 -8.69
N LEU A 148 -7.52 -1.45 -9.50
CA LEU A 148 -6.75 -2.04 -10.60
C LEU A 148 -7.20 -1.44 -11.92
N ARG A 149 -6.23 -0.97 -12.71
CA ARG A 149 -6.46 -0.39 -14.02
C ARG A 149 -6.02 -1.35 -15.12
N ASN A 150 -6.83 -1.43 -16.16
CA ASN A 150 -6.46 -2.04 -17.43
C ASN A 150 -6.75 -1.05 -18.55
N GLY A 151 -5.71 -0.61 -19.27
CA GLY A 151 -5.82 0.46 -20.24
C GLY A 151 -6.32 1.76 -19.60
N THR A 152 -7.50 2.22 -19.97
CA THR A 152 -8.12 3.45 -19.44
C THR A 152 -9.17 3.20 -18.36
N VAL A 153 -9.53 1.93 -18.11
CA VAL A 153 -10.66 1.54 -17.26
C VAL A 153 -10.16 1.00 -15.92
N ILE A 154 -10.83 1.39 -14.83
CA ILE A 154 -10.69 0.72 -13.52
C ILE A 154 -11.56 -0.52 -13.54
N THR A 155 -10.94 -1.69 -13.44
CA THR A 155 -11.62 -3.00 -13.54
C THR A 155 -11.96 -3.61 -12.19
N HIS A 156 -11.22 -3.27 -11.13
CA HIS A 156 -11.44 -3.81 -9.80
C HIS A 156 -11.25 -2.74 -8.73
N ALA A 157 -12.08 -2.80 -7.70
CA ALA A 157 -11.92 -2.07 -6.46
C ALA A 157 -11.82 -3.10 -5.31
N ILE A 158 -10.72 -3.06 -4.56
CA ILE A 158 -10.40 -4.06 -3.54
C ILE A 158 -10.17 -3.37 -2.21
N GLN A 159 -10.87 -3.83 -1.19
CA GLN A 159 -10.67 -3.44 0.21
C GLN A 159 -10.06 -4.62 0.96
N VAL A 160 -9.19 -4.36 1.94
CA VAL A 160 -8.58 -5.39 2.77
C VAL A 160 -8.91 -5.14 4.23
N SER A 161 -9.47 -6.14 4.89
CA SER A 161 -9.83 -6.06 6.30
C SER A 161 -9.49 -7.36 7.01
N LYS A 162 -8.85 -7.29 8.18
CA LYS A 162 -8.57 -8.52 8.94
C LYS A 162 -9.87 -9.23 9.32
N GLN A 163 -10.84 -8.48 9.85
CA GLN A 163 -12.10 -9.03 10.34
C GLN A 163 -13.26 -8.11 9.98
N MET A 164 -14.38 -8.72 9.60
CA MET A 164 -15.64 -8.04 9.28
C MET A 164 -16.75 -8.32 10.33
N SER A 165 -16.41 -9.00 11.41
CA SER A 165 -17.35 -9.34 12.50
C SER A 165 -17.81 -8.13 13.30
N ASN A 166 -16.97 -7.08 13.44
CA ASN A 166 -17.35 -5.82 14.06
C ASN A 166 -18.24 -5.02 13.09
N PRO A 167 -19.50 -4.66 13.48
CA PRO A 167 -20.42 -3.92 12.62
C PRO A 167 -19.90 -2.58 12.11
N GLU A 168 -19.17 -1.82 12.94
CA GLU A 168 -18.60 -0.53 12.54
C GLU A 168 -17.51 -0.70 11.48
N THR A 169 -16.62 -1.70 11.69
CA THR A 169 -15.61 -2.06 10.70
C THR A 169 -16.25 -2.49 9.39
N ARG A 170 -17.24 -3.41 9.45
CA ARG A 170 -17.98 -3.88 8.27
C ARG A 170 -18.62 -2.72 7.51
N GLN A 171 -19.31 -1.82 8.20
CA GLN A 171 -19.93 -0.65 7.58
C GLN A 171 -18.91 0.28 6.94
N ARG A 172 -17.78 0.51 7.60
CA ARG A 172 -16.67 1.34 7.08
C ARG A 172 -16.10 0.78 5.79
N GLU A 173 -15.78 -0.52 5.75
CA GLU A 173 -15.17 -1.18 4.59
C GLU A 173 -16.15 -1.23 3.40
N LEU A 174 -17.41 -1.58 3.65
CA LEU A 174 -18.44 -1.56 2.63
C LEU A 174 -18.69 -0.14 2.09
N ALA A 175 -18.70 0.88 2.97
CA ALA A 175 -18.87 2.28 2.55
C ALA A 175 -17.68 2.79 1.71
N GLY A 176 -16.45 2.36 2.03
CA GLY A 176 -15.25 2.68 1.26
C GLY A 176 -15.32 2.10 -0.15
N LEU A 177 -15.71 0.84 -0.25
CA LEU A 177 -15.85 0.15 -1.52
C LEU A 177 -17.02 0.73 -2.35
N ALA A 178 -18.16 1.01 -1.71
CA ALA A 178 -19.32 1.64 -2.38
C ALA A 178 -18.97 3.01 -2.97
N ASP A 179 -18.20 3.84 -2.24
CA ASP A 179 -17.73 5.14 -2.74
C ASP A 179 -16.84 4.97 -4.00
N ALA A 180 -15.95 3.98 -4.00
CA ALA A 180 -15.14 3.67 -5.18
C ALA A 180 -15.99 3.19 -6.37
N LEU A 181 -16.89 2.23 -6.15
CA LEU A 181 -17.73 1.66 -7.21
C LEU A 181 -18.73 2.68 -7.81
N ALA A 182 -19.16 3.67 -7.02
CA ALA A 182 -19.96 4.79 -7.55
C ALA A 182 -19.14 5.67 -8.52
N HIS A 183 -17.82 5.80 -8.31
CA HIS A 183 -16.93 6.55 -9.18
C HIS A 183 -16.44 5.76 -10.40
N TYR A 184 -16.36 4.42 -10.29
CA TYR A 184 -15.81 3.54 -11.31
C TYR A 184 -16.84 2.43 -11.65
N PRO A 185 -17.80 2.72 -12.55
CA PRO A 185 -18.95 1.86 -12.79
C PRO A 185 -18.61 0.49 -13.38
N ASP A 186 -17.47 0.38 -14.06
CA ASP A 186 -17.02 -0.88 -14.67
C ASP A 186 -16.21 -1.76 -13.70
N ALA A 187 -15.97 -1.29 -12.48
CA ALA A 187 -15.17 -2.03 -11.51
C ALA A 187 -16.00 -3.09 -10.77
N GLU A 188 -15.43 -4.29 -10.64
CA GLU A 188 -15.91 -5.32 -9.71
C GLU A 188 -15.41 -5.04 -8.30
N GLY A 189 -16.27 -5.28 -7.30
CA GLY A 189 -15.97 -5.03 -5.89
C GLY A 189 -15.57 -6.26 -5.12
N PHE A 190 -14.44 -6.18 -4.39
CA PHE A 190 -13.94 -7.24 -3.52
C PHE A 190 -13.60 -6.72 -2.13
N ILE A 191 -13.91 -7.52 -1.11
CA ILE A 191 -13.31 -7.36 0.22
C ILE A 191 -12.51 -8.62 0.50
N LEU A 192 -11.20 -8.46 0.73
CA LEU A 192 -10.31 -9.54 1.10
C LEU A 192 -10.16 -9.57 2.62
N THR A 193 -10.45 -10.72 3.22
CA THR A 193 -10.46 -10.90 4.68
C THR A 193 -9.53 -12.02 5.11
N GLU A 194 -9.31 -12.19 6.41
CA GLU A 194 -8.52 -13.31 6.91
C GLU A 194 -9.22 -14.66 6.61
N ASP A 195 -10.52 -14.76 6.91
CA ASP A 195 -11.25 -16.04 6.89
C ASP A 195 -12.71 -15.96 6.42
N GLU A 196 -13.32 -14.75 6.34
CA GLU A 196 -14.75 -14.62 5.98
C GLU A 196 -14.96 -14.83 4.47
N GLN A 197 -15.97 -15.62 4.13
CA GLN A 197 -16.46 -15.80 2.76
C GLN A 197 -17.95 -15.49 2.70
N ALA A 198 -18.33 -14.51 1.89
CA ALA A 198 -19.73 -14.10 1.70
C ALA A 198 -19.92 -13.37 0.37
N THR A 199 -21.18 -13.19 -0.01
CA THR A 199 -21.58 -12.26 -1.07
C THR A 199 -22.58 -11.27 -0.48
N VAL A 200 -22.38 -9.98 -0.73
CA VAL A 200 -23.23 -8.90 -0.22
C VAL A 200 -23.67 -8.03 -1.38
N ASN A 201 -24.96 -7.73 -1.43
CA ASN A 201 -25.51 -6.75 -2.37
C ASN A 201 -25.57 -5.38 -1.73
N LEU A 202 -25.01 -4.37 -2.38
CA LEU A 202 -25.05 -2.98 -1.96
C LEU A 202 -25.82 -2.12 -2.96
N ASN A 203 -26.64 -1.20 -2.42
CA ASN A 203 -27.19 -0.12 -3.21
C ASN A 203 -26.21 1.06 -3.16
N LEU A 204 -25.75 1.53 -4.31
CA LEU A 204 -24.87 2.68 -4.44
C LEU A 204 -25.67 3.99 -4.39
N SER A 205 -24.95 5.10 -4.23
CA SER A 205 -25.55 6.45 -4.22
C SER A 205 -26.19 6.87 -5.54
N ASP A 206 -25.88 6.18 -6.63
CA ASP A 206 -26.44 6.38 -7.99
C ASP A 206 -27.54 5.35 -8.33
N GLU A 207 -28.16 4.75 -7.30
CA GLU A 207 -29.23 3.77 -7.38
C GLU A 207 -28.84 2.41 -7.99
N ARG A 208 -27.61 2.23 -8.45
CA ARG A 208 -27.13 0.92 -8.92
C ARG A 208 -27.03 -0.06 -7.76
N ARG A 209 -27.43 -1.29 -8.03
CA ARG A 209 -27.18 -2.43 -7.14
C ARG A 209 -25.96 -3.20 -7.63
N VAL A 210 -24.99 -3.39 -6.75
CA VAL A 210 -23.74 -4.09 -7.06
C VAL A 210 -23.55 -5.26 -6.11
N GLU A 211 -22.99 -6.33 -6.63
CA GLU A 211 -22.56 -7.48 -5.86
C GLU A 211 -21.12 -7.30 -5.39
N ILE A 212 -20.88 -7.49 -4.10
CA ILE A 212 -19.57 -7.46 -3.47
C ILE A 212 -19.20 -8.87 -3.05
N ARG A 213 -18.05 -9.34 -3.48
CA ARG A 213 -17.50 -10.63 -3.06
C ARG A 213 -16.54 -10.46 -1.89
N ILE A 214 -16.86 -11.08 -0.75
CA ILE A 214 -15.97 -11.17 0.41
C ILE A 214 -15.25 -12.51 0.31
N ILE A 215 -13.93 -12.50 0.27
CA ILE A 215 -13.12 -13.68 -0.04
C ILE A 215 -11.96 -13.76 0.96
N PRO A 216 -11.68 -14.94 1.57
CA PRO A 216 -10.47 -15.14 2.35
C PRO A 216 -9.21 -14.90 1.51
N ILE A 217 -8.25 -14.15 2.07
CA ILE A 217 -6.99 -13.80 1.36
C ILE A 217 -6.28 -15.06 0.87
N TRP A 218 -6.19 -16.12 1.70
CA TRP A 218 -5.52 -17.34 1.28
C TRP A 218 -6.18 -17.99 0.06
N LYS A 219 -7.50 -17.95 -0.04
CA LYS A 219 -8.25 -18.47 -1.19
C LYS A 219 -8.02 -17.61 -2.43
N TRP A 220 -8.02 -16.29 -2.26
CA TRP A 220 -7.73 -15.35 -3.34
C TRP A 220 -6.28 -15.48 -3.84
N LEU A 221 -5.31 -15.72 -2.95
CA LEU A 221 -3.91 -15.95 -3.33
C LEU A 221 -3.74 -17.22 -4.19
N LEU A 222 -4.56 -18.25 -3.96
CA LEU A 222 -4.54 -19.50 -4.71
C LEU A 222 -5.33 -19.43 -6.04
N SER A 223 -6.18 -18.43 -6.23
CA SER A 223 -6.89 -18.23 -7.50
C SER A 223 -5.93 -17.68 -8.55
N ARG A 224 -6.02 -18.21 -9.78
CA ARG A 224 -5.26 -17.72 -10.94
C ARG A 224 -6.03 -16.65 -11.68
#